data_74e5184a24b1dffa516fb1ec5895c107
#
_entry.id   74e5184a24b1dffa516fb1ec5895c107
#
_cell.length_a   1.000
_cell.length_b   1.000
_cell.length_c   1.000
_cell.angle_alpha   90.00
_cell.angle_beta   90.00
_cell.angle_gamma   90.00
#
_symmetry.space_group_name_H-M   'P 1'
#
loop_
_entity.id
_entity.type
_entity.pdbx_description
1 polymer ?
#
loop_
_entity_poly.entity_id
_entity_poly.type
_entity_poly.pdbx_seq_one_letter_code
_entity_poly.pdbx_strand_id
1 'polypeptide(L)'
;MTDSSKRILVVGAGFAGMWSALGAARLLDSANKSGEQIEVVLIAPEPMLHVRPRLHESNPLGMKAPLLPLFEATGVHFIQGSVSEIRAASREVEAIGADGNAFTVRYDKLVLASGSSLFRPPIPGLATAAFSIDQIEDAALLEAHLGKLADQPDTPARNTVIVVGGGFTGIEIATELPERLRAVLGSATPVNVIVIEQADAVGPDLGLGPRPVIEQALTELGITLRLGTAVSAIDTDGIVTSTGERIDAKTVIWTTGMRANGLTKKLDAERDRLGRLHVDADLRVLGTEDIFAAGDVAFAATDDAGNHALMSCQHAMNMGRFAGHN
;
A
#
# COMPACT_ATOMS: atom_id res chain seq x y z
N MET A 1 -15.80 32.88 -21.22
CA MET A 1 -16.42 31.62 -21.62
C MET A 1 -16.34 30.71 -20.41
N THR A 2 -17.43 30.48 -19.72
CA THR A 2 -17.49 29.54 -18.60
C THR A 2 -17.33 28.15 -19.20
N ASP A 3 -16.23 27.49 -18.87
CA ASP A 3 -15.96 26.10 -19.19
C ASP A 3 -17.08 25.26 -18.53
N SER A 4 -18.03 24.82 -19.32
CA SER A 4 -19.23 24.11 -18.84
C SER A 4 -19.03 22.60 -18.79
N SER A 5 -17.79 22.12 -18.92
CA SER A 5 -17.46 20.70 -18.84
C SER A 5 -17.56 20.23 -17.39
N LYS A 6 -18.30 19.14 -17.18
CA LYS A 6 -18.31 18.43 -15.91
C LYS A 6 -17.03 17.64 -15.76
N ARG A 7 -16.56 17.50 -14.50
CA ARG A 7 -15.30 16.80 -14.23
C ARG A 7 -15.46 15.71 -13.17
N ILE A 8 -15.06 14.50 -13.55
CA ILE A 8 -14.82 13.40 -12.62
C ILE A 8 -13.32 13.42 -12.31
N LEU A 9 -12.98 13.76 -11.06
CA LEU A 9 -11.58 13.83 -10.61
C LEU A 9 -11.24 12.59 -9.79
N VAL A 10 -10.19 11.88 -10.17
CA VAL A 10 -9.65 10.73 -9.45
C VAL A 10 -8.32 11.12 -8.82
N VAL A 11 -8.19 10.96 -7.50
CA VAL A 11 -6.97 11.28 -6.74
C VAL A 11 -6.18 10.02 -6.43
N GLY A 12 -5.04 9.84 -7.08
CA GLY A 12 -4.13 8.72 -6.92
C GLY A 12 -4.05 7.81 -8.15
N ALA A 13 -2.84 7.34 -8.48
CA ALA A 13 -2.52 6.50 -9.65
C ALA A 13 -2.26 5.02 -9.29
N GLY A 14 -2.61 4.60 -8.06
CA GLY A 14 -2.56 3.19 -7.66
C GLY A 14 -3.65 2.34 -8.31
N PHE A 15 -3.75 1.06 -7.93
CA PHE A 15 -4.74 0.14 -8.49
C PHE A 15 -6.18 0.69 -8.43
N ALA A 16 -6.61 1.23 -7.28
CA ALA A 16 -7.95 1.78 -7.17
C ALA A 16 -8.17 2.99 -8.09
N GLY A 17 -7.22 3.94 -8.12
CA GLY A 17 -7.37 5.16 -8.93
C GLY A 17 -7.33 4.88 -10.43
N MET A 18 -6.39 4.08 -10.89
CA MET A 18 -6.32 3.66 -12.29
C MET A 18 -7.64 3.01 -12.72
N TRP A 19 -8.14 2.03 -11.95
CA TRP A 19 -9.39 1.35 -12.30
C TRP A 19 -10.62 2.23 -12.15
N SER A 20 -10.61 3.25 -11.27
CA SER A 20 -11.70 4.24 -11.18
C SER A 20 -11.75 5.11 -12.44
N ALA A 21 -10.60 5.61 -12.89
CA ALA A 21 -10.54 6.41 -14.11
C ALA A 21 -10.98 5.62 -15.34
N LEU A 22 -10.50 4.38 -15.49
CA LEU A 22 -10.90 3.49 -16.58
C LEU A 22 -12.38 3.10 -16.50
N GLY A 23 -12.93 2.89 -15.30
CA GLY A 23 -14.34 2.59 -15.07
C GLY A 23 -15.22 3.73 -15.53
N ALA A 24 -14.91 4.97 -15.15
CA ALA A 24 -15.60 6.17 -15.55
C ALA A 24 -15.53 6.39 -17.08
N ALA A 25 -14.32 6.32 -17.66
CA ALA A 25 -14.14 6.48 -19.11
C ALA A 25 -14.95 5.44 -19.90
N ARG A 26 -14.91 4.18 -19.49
CA ARG A 26 -15.70 3.10 -20.11
C ARG A 26 -17.22 3.33 -20.01
N LEU A 27 -17.72 3.83 -18.87
CA LEU A 27 -19.13 4.13 -18.70
C LEU A 27 -19.57 5.23 -19.67
N LEU A 28 -18.80 6.32 -19.77
CA LEU A 28 -19.08 7.42 -20.67
C LEU A 28 -19.12 6.97 -22.14
N ASP A 29 -18.19 6.13 -22.55
CA ASP A 29 -18.13 5.54 -23.90
C ASP A 29 -19.37 4.65 -24.15
N SER A 30 -19.69 3.73 -23.22
CA SER A 30 -20.83 2.81 -23.33
C SER A 30 -22.19 3.53 -23.36
N ALA A 31 -22.28 4.68 -22.70
CA ALA A 31 -23.48 5.51 -22.67
C ALA A 31 -23.59 6.45 -23.88
N ASN A 32 -22.69 6.39 -24.86
CA ASN A 32 -22.53 7.35 -25.97
C ASN A 32 -22.45 8.81 -25.50
N LYS A 33 -21.90 9.03 -24.29
CA LYS A 33 -21.72 10.33 -23.67
C LYS A 33 -20.30 10.89 -23.82
N SER A 34 -19.45 10.20 -24.56
CA SER A 34 -18.10 10.65 -24.93
C SER A 34 -18.09 11.96 -25.74
N GLY A 35 -19.24 12.41 -26.25
CA GLY A 35 -19.45 13.71 -26.85
C GLY A 35 -20.10 14.75 -25.93
N GLU A 36 -20.59 14.38 -24.75
CA GLU A 36 -20.99 15.34 -23.72
C GLU A 36 -19.72 15.92 -23.08
N GLN A 37 -19.79 17.15 -22.61
CA GLN A 37 -18.67 17.84 -21.95
C GLN A 37 -18.40 17.26 -20.54
N ILE A 38 -18.04 15.99 -20.47
CA ILE A 38 -17.63 15.32 -19.20
C ILE A 38 -16.21 14.82 -19.41
N GLU A 39 -15.29 15.29 -18.59
CA GLU A 39 -13.90 14.86 -18.62
C GLU A 39 -13.59 13.97 -17.40
N VAL A 40 -12.78 12.92 -17.63
CA VAL A 40 -12.19 12.11 -16.57
C VAL A 40 -10.75 12.54 -16.38
N VAL A 41 -10.45 13.03 -15.19
CA VAL A 41 -9.11 13.55 -14.83
C VAL A 41 -8.54 12.72 -13.70
N LEU A 42 -7.30 12.26 -13.83
CA LEU A 42 -6.57 11.61 -12.75
C LEU A 42 -5.40 12.50 -12.32
N ILE A 43 -5.29 12.76 -11.03
CA ILE A 43 -4.19 13.52 -10.44
C ILE A 43 -3.34 12.64 -9.53
N ALA A 44 -2.02 12.63 -9.76
CA ALA A 44 -1.04 11.92 -8.94
C ALA A 44 0.36 12.53 -9.09
N PRO A 45 1.31 12.25 -8.18
CA PRO A 45 2.68 12.76 -8.26
C PRO A 45 3.41 12.34 -9.54
N GLU A 46 3.12 11.13 -10.05
CA GLU A 46 3.69 10.61 -11.28
C GLU A 46 2.68 9.71 -12.02
N PRO A 47 2.78 9.61 -13.36
CA PRO A 47 1.89 8.78 -14.16
C PRO A 47 2.35 7.31 -14.18
N MET A 48 2.56 6.72 -13.01
CA MET A 48 3.08 5.37 -12.86
C MET A 48 2.19 4.55 -11.93
N LEU A 49 1.92 3.31 -12.31
CA LEU A 49 1.37 2.31 -11.40
C LEU A 49 2.52 1.62 -10.67
N HIS A 50 2.61 1.79 -9.36
CA HIS A 50 3.51 1.00 -8.51
C HIS A 50 2.88 -0.34 -8.19
N VAL A 51 3.54 -1.43 -8.57
CA VAL A 51 3.07 -2.80 -8.33
C VAL A 51 3.51 -3.24 -6.93
N ARG A 52 2.99 -2.55 -5.90
CA ARG A 52 3.33 -2.77 -4.48
C ARG A 52 3.25 -4.25 -4.05
N PRO A 53 2.28 -5.07 -4.50
CA PRO A 53 2.24 -6.49 -4.16
C PRO A 53 3.48 -7.30 -4.55
N ARG A 54 4.35 -6.75 -5.41
CA ARG A 54 5.56 -7.43 -5.86
C ARG A 54 6.86 -6.85 -5.27
N LEU A 55 6.77 -5.95 -4.30
CA LEU A 55 7.95 -5.32 -3.70
C LEU A 55 8.73 -6.24 -2.75
N HIS A 56 8.20 -7.42 -2.45
CA HIS A 56 8.93 -8.51 -1.76
C HIS A 56 9.92 -9.22 -2.70
N GLU A 57 9.74 -9.13 -4.02
CA GLU A 57 10.61 -9.74 -5.03
C GLU A 57 11.93 -8.95 -5.19
N SER A 58 12.91 -9.56 -5.87
CA SER A 58 14.12 -8.87 -6.29
C SER A 58 13.82 -7.78 -7.34
N ASN A 59 14.73 -6.80 -7.48
CA ASN A 59 14.59 -5.69 -8.43
C ASN A 59 13.32 -4.82 -8.25
N PRO A 60 13.06 -4.28 -7.05
CA PRO A 60 11.87 -3.50 -6.76
C PRO A 60 11.73 -2.24 -7.64
N LEU A 61 12.82 -1.66 -8.12
CA LEU A 61 12.79 -0.49 -9.03
C LEU A 61 12.10 -0.79 -10.37
N GLY A 62 12.07 -2.06 -10.78
CA GLY A 62 11.35 -2.52 -11.97
C GLY A 62 9.84 -2.76 -11.74
N MET A 63 9.35 -2.69 -10.49
CA MET A 63 7.95 -2.98 -10.14
C MET A 63 7.04 -1.77 -10.36
N LYS A 64 7.12 -1.17 -11.54
CA LYS A 64 6.28 -0.03 -11.96
C LYS A 64 5.93 -0.12 -13.43
N ALA A 65 4.77 0.43 -13.80
CA ALA A 65 4.30 0.47 -15.18
C ALA A 65 3.83 1.89 -15.54
N PRO A 66 4.18 2.41 -16.75
CA PRO A 66 3.72 3.72 -17.21
C PRO A 66 2.23 3.69 -17.53
N LEU A 67 1.52 4.74 -17.08
CA LEU A 67 0.07 4.87 -17.28
C LEU A 67 -0.31 5.82 -18.42
N LEU A 68 0.58 6.72 -18.86
CA LEU A 68 0.25 7.69 -19.91
C LEU A 68 -0.27 7.04 -21.20
N PRO A 69 0.35 5.98 -21.75
CA PRO A 69 -0.19 5.35 -22.96
C PRO A 69 -1.60 4.78 -22.79
N LEU A 70 -1.91 4.28 -21.57
CA LEU A 70 -3.23 3.78 -21.24
C LEU A 70 -4.24 4.93 -21.13
N PHE A 71 -3.88 6.03 -20.50
CA PHE A 71 -4.73 7.21 -20.35
C PHE A 71 -5.01 7.87 -21.69
N GLU A 72 -4.02 8.02 -22.55
CA GLU A 72 -4.18 8.52 -23.92
C GLU A 72 -5.16 7.66 -24.73
N ALA A 73 -5.02 6.33 -24.65
CA ALA A 73 -5.88 5.40 -25.36
C ALA A 73 -7.34 5.39 -24.87
N THR A 74 -7.59 5.84 -23.63
CA THR A 74 -8.92 5.80 -22.97
C THR A 74 -9.53 7.18 -22.77
N GLY A 75 -8.88 8.26 -23.21
CA GLY A 75 -9.36 9.63 -23.04
C GLY A 75 -9.31 10.14 -21.59
N VAL A 76 -8.53 9.52 -20.72
CA VAL A 76 -8.30 10.00 -19.35
C VAL A 76 -7.22 11.08 -19.37
N HIS A 77 -7.50 12.26 -18.81
CA HIS A 77 -6.54 13.35 -18.68
C HIS A 77 -5.71 13.17 -17.42
N PHE A 78 -4.40 13.24 -17.53
CA PHE A 78 -3.48 13.16 -16.39
C PHE A 78 -3.00 14.56 -15.98
N ILE A 79 -3.08 14.86 -14.68
CA ILE A 79 -2.48 16.03 -14.07
C ILE A 79 -1.39 15.56 -13.09
N GLN A 80 -0.15 16.01 -13.30
CA GLN A 80 0.92 15.75 -12.37
C GLN A 80 0.83 16.68 -11.17
N GLY A 81 0.65 16.12 -9.98
CA GLY A 81 0.58 16.87 -8.73
C GLY A 81 0.28 16.02 -7.52
N SER A 82 0.71 16.48 -6.37
CA SER A 82 0.44 15.88 -5.07
C SER A 82 -0.69 16.64 -4.39
N VAL A 83 -1.86 16.02 -4.24
CA VAL A 83 -3.00 16.63 -3.54
C VAL A 83 -2.65 16.81 -2.07
N SER A 84 -2.84 18.00 -1.54
CA SER A 84 -2.55 18.40 -0.16
C SER A 84 -3.80 18.71 0.65
N GLU A 85 -4.90 19.16 -0.02
CA GLU A 85 -6.14 19.56 0.63
C GLU A 85 -7.36 19.19 -0.23
N ILE A 86 -8.48 18.87 0.42
CA ILE A 86 -9.78 18.61 -0.23
C ILE A 86 -10.79 19.56 0.40
N ARG A 87 -11.36 20.47 -0.41
CA ARG A 87 -12.39 21.41 -0.02
C ARG A 87 -13.75 20.96 -0.55
N ALA A 88 -14.41 20.10 0.20
CA ALA A 88 -15.68 19.50 -0.21
C ALA A 88 -16.76 20.55 -0.50
N ALA A 89 -16.87 21.61 0.30
CA ALA A 89 -17.87 22.65 0.15
C ALA A 89 -17.76 23.45 -1.16
N SER A 90 -16.54 23.69 -1.65
CA SER A 90 -16.28 24.38 -2.94
C SER A 90 -16.05 23.42 -4.10
N ARG A 91 -16.04 22.08 -3.84
CA ARG A 91 -15.71 21.04 -4.82
C ARG A 91 -14.36 21.27 -5.49
N GLU A 92 -13.33 21.47 -4.68
CA GLU A 92 -11.98 21.76 -5.13
C GLU A 92 -10.96 20.89 -4.38
N VAL A 93 -9.88 20.55 -5.05
CA VAL A 93 -8.67 20.02 -4.41
C VAL A 93 -7.52 21.00 -4.64
N GLU A 94 -6.69 21.18 -3.61
CA GLU A 94 -5.39 21.82 -3.77
C GLU A 94 -4.32 20.77 -4.01
N ALA A 95 -3.42 21.05 -4.91
CA ALA A 95 -2.29 20.20 -5.22
C ALA A 95 -1.01 21.02 -5.40
N ILE A 96 0.13 20.36 -5.19
CA ILE A 96 1.46 20.90 -5.45
C ILE A 96 1.98 20.22 -6.71
N GLY A 97 2.31 21.02 -7.72
CA GLY A 97 2.88 20.55 -8.99
C GLY A 97 4.33 20.10 -8.85
N ALA A 98 4.86 19.50 -9.91
CA ALA A 98 6.26 19.08 -9.99
C ALA A 98 7.25 20.27 -9.86
N ASP A 99 6.80 21.48 -10.18
CA ASP A 99 7.54 22.72 -10.04
C ASP A 99 7.49 23.33 -8.62
N GLY A 100 6.80 22.66 -7.68
CA GLY A 100 6.60 23.11 -6.31
C GLY A 100 5.50 24.17 -6.13
N ASN A 101 4.83 24.60 -7.21
CA ASN A 101 3.75 25.58 -7.12
C ASN A 101 2.43 24.93 -6.76
N ALA A 102 1.66 25.62 -5.91
CA ALA A 102 0.31 25.19 -5.58
C ALA A 102 -0.68 25.58 -6.68
N PHE A 103 -1.63 24.71 -6.97
CA PHE A 103 -2.72 24.96 -7.89
C PHE A 103 -4.00 24.26 -7.39
N THR A 104 -5.14 24.68 -7.96
CA THR A 104 -6.45 24.14 -7.58
C THR A 104 -7.11 23.47 -8.77
N VAL A 105 -7.74 22.31 -8.54
CA VAL A 105 -8.55 21.59 -9.52
C VAL A 105 -9.98 21.48 -9.01
N ARG A 106 -10.95 21.92 -9.81
CA ARG A 106 -12.37 21.76 -9.53
C ARG A 106 -12.86 20.40 -9.98
N TYR A 107 -13.91 19.90 -9.30
CA TYR A 107 -14.58 18.66 -9.66
C TYR A 107 -16.09 18.75 -9.49
N ASP A 108 -16.84 17.92 -10.22
CA ASP A 108 -18.26 17.65 -9.98
C ASP A 108 -18.43 16.36 -9.20
N LYS A 109 -17.57 15.36 -9.48
CA LYS A 109 -17.44 14.12 -8.70
C LYS A 109 -15.97 13.86 -8.39
N LEU A 110 -15.71 13.39 -7.18
CA LEU A 110 -14.36 13.06 -6.70
C LEU A 110 -14.29 11.59 -6.32
N VAL A 111 -13.28 10.87 -6.81
CA VAL A 111 -12.90 9.56 -6.30
C VAL A 111 -11.58 9.69 -5.55
N LEU A 112 -11.60 9.52 -4.24
CA LEU A 112 -10.39 9.45 -3.42
C LEU A 112 -9.85 8.02 -3.47
N ALA A 113 -8.66 7.85 -4.06
CA ALA A 113 -7.98 6.57 -4.24
C ALA A 113 -6.49 6.68 -3.89
N SER A 114 -6.18 7.47 -2.85
CA SER A 114 -4.82 7.85 -2.45
C SER A 114 -4.05 6.73 -1.71
N GLY A 115 -4.66 5.56 -1.53
CA GLY A 115 -4.01 4.37 -0.98
C GLY A 115 -3.65 4.48 0.51
N SER A 116 -2.64 3.74 0.90
CA SER A 116 -2.16 3.61 2.28
C SER A 116 -0.65 3.75 2.37
N SER A 117 -0.16 3.90 3.58
CA SER A 117 1.26 3.85 3.91
C SER A 117 1.49 3.07 5.20
N LEU A 118 2.70 2.57 5.35
CA LEU A 118 3.13 1.88 6.56
C LEU A 118 3.17 2.87 7.73
N PHE A 119 2.47 2.54 8.80
CA PHE A 119 2.54 3.27 10.05
C PHE A 119 3.74 2.78 10.87
N ARG A 120 4.58 3.71 11.27
CA ARG A 120 5.71 3.44 12.17
C ARG A 120 5.36 3.96 13.56
N PRO A 121 4.98 3.07 14.49
CA PRO A 121 4.72 3.47 15.88
C PRO A 121 6.01 4.03 16.52
N PRO A 122 5.92 4.76 17.64
CA PRO A 122 7.08 5.35 18.30
C PRO A 122 7.90 4.31 19.09
N ILE A 123 8.31 3.24 18.41
CA ILE A 123 9.22 2.23 18.94
C ILE A 123 10.65 2.76 18.75
N PRO A 124 11.49 2.80 19.82
CA PRO A 124 12.87 3.21 19.72
C PRO A 124 13.61 2.48 18.60
N GLY A 125 14.26 3.24 17.73
CA GLY A 125 15.06 2.75 16.62
C GLY A 125 14.29 2.29 15.37
N LEU A 126 12.96 2.13 15.41
CA LEU A 126 12.18 1.68 14.26
C LEU A 126 12.38 2.55 13.02
N ALA A 127 12.39 3.87 13.17
CA ALA A 127 12.51 4.79 12.05
C ALA A 127 13.90 4.82 11.41
N THR A 128 14.94 4.37 12.12
CA THR A 128 16.35 4.54 11.70
C THR A 128 17.08 3.23 11.46
N ALA A 129 16.62 2.12 12.04
CA ALA A 129 17.30 0.82 12.00
C ALA A 129 16.49 -0.29 11.33
N ALA A 130 15.21 -0.05 10.99
CA ALA A 130 14.40 -1.04 10.29
C ALA A 130 14.18 -0.66 8.83
N PHE A 131 14.21 -1.66 7.96
CA PHE A 131 13.81 -1.57 6.56
C PHE A 131 12.30 -1.74 6.40
N SER A 132 11.79 -1.39 5.23
CA SER A 132 10.41 -1.60 4.80
C SER A 132 10.39 -2.03 3.34
N ILE A 133 9.29 -2.63 2.91
CA ILE A 133 8.99 -2.90 1.49
C ILE A 133 7.66 -2.28 1.09
N ASP A 134 7.21 -1.25 1.81
CA ASP A 134 5.93 -0.59 1.54
C ASP A 134 5.96 0.27 0.28
N GLN A 135 7.08 0.93 0.02
CA GLN A 135 7.32 1.77 -1.16
C GLN A 135 8.51 1.24 -1.96
N ILE A 136 8.57 1.59 -3.24
CA ILE A 136 9.65 1.14 -4.15
C ILE A 136 11.03 1.55 -3.64
N GLU A 137 11.16 2.78 -3.16
CA GLU A 137 12.41 3.33 -2.65
C GLU A 137 12.86 2.59 -1.39
N ASP A 138 11.93 2.30 -0.47
CA ASP A 138 12.22 1.52 0.75
C ASP A 138 12.68 0.09 0.39
N ALA A 139 11.98 -0.56 -0.55
CA ALA A 139 12.34 -1.89 -1.01
C ALA A 139 13.70 -1.92 -1.72
N ALA A 140 14.03 -0.86 -2.49
CA ALA A 140 15.34 -0.71 -3.12
C ALA A 140 16.48 -0.52 -2.09
N LEU A 141 16.21 0.18 -0.99
CA LEU A 141 17.18 0.30 0.12
C LEU A 141 17.42 -1.05 0.78
N LEU A 142 16.38 -1.85 1.00
CA LEU A 142 16.52 -3.22 1.50
C LEU A 142 17.35 -4.08 0.53
N GLU A 143 17.06 -4.03 -0.76
CA GLU A 143 17.80 -4.78 -1.78
C GLU A 143 19.30 -4.42 -1.77
N ALA A 144 19.60 -3.13 -1.75
CA ALA A 144 20.97 -2.64 -1.66
C ALA A 144 21.68 -3.05 -0.38
N HIS A 145 20.96 -3.12 0.76
CA HIS A 145 21.48 -3.60 2.03
C HIS A 145 21.78 -5.10 1.98
N LEU A 146 20.83 -5.92 1.50
CA LEU A 146 21.02 -7.37 1.37
C LEU A 146 22.25 -7.69 0.51
N GLY A 147 22.42 -6.98 -0.63
CA GLY A 147 23.57 -7.15 -1.51
C GLY A 147 24.93 -6.87 -0.85
N LYS A 148 24.97 -6.02 0.19
CA LYS A 148 26.18 -5.68 0.94
C LYS A 148 26.47 -6.59 2.13
N LEU A 149 25.59 -7.52 2.46
CA LEU A 149 25.82 -8.44 3.58
C LEU A 149 27.06 -9.31 3.39
N ALA A 150 27.38 -9.67 2.14
CA ALA A 150 28.60 -10.47 1.84
C ALA A 150 29.90 -9.75 2.21
N ASP A 151 29.90 -8.41 2.25
CA ASP A 151 31.06 -7.60 2.61
C ASP A 151 31.30 -7.52 4.12
N GLN A 152 30.33 -8.01 4.92
CA GLN A 152 30.41 -7.99 6.38
C GLN A 152 31.01 -9.28 6.92
N PRO A 153 31.63 -9.25 8.13
CA PRO A 153 32.16 -10.45 8.80
C PRO A 153 31.08 -11.54 8.93
N ASP A 154 31.46 -12.79 8.71
CA ASP A 154 30.54 -13.93 8.85
C ASP A 154 30.22 -14.16 10.33
N THR A 155 28.99 -13.77 10.69
CA THR A 155 28.43 -13.90 12.03
C THR A 155 26.99 -14.40 11.97
N PRO A 156 26.50 -15.07 13.02
CA PRO A 156 25.10 -15.45 13.09
C PRO A 156 24.15 -14.25 12.89
N ALA A 157 24.48 -13.08 13.43
CA ALA A 157 23.66 -11.87 13.29
C ALA A 157 23.61 -11.37 11.83
N ARG A 158 24.72 -11.43 11.08
CA ARG A 158 24.74 -11.10 9.64
C ARG A 158 23.82 -12.03 8.84
N ASN A 159 23.82 -13.30 9.20
CA ASN A 159 23.07 -14.34 8.49
C ASN A 159 21.60 -14.44 8.94
N THR A 160 21.17 -13.57 9.88
CA THR A 160 19.82 -13.54 10.42
C THR A 160 19.06 -12.32 9.90
N VAL A 161 17.85 -12.56 9.40
CA VAL A 161 16.87 -11.52 9.05
C VAL A 161 15.63 -11.67 9.92
N ILE A 162 15.20 -10.58 10.53
CA ILE A 162 13.96 -10.53 11.30
C ILE A 162 12.88 -9.80 10.49
N VAL A 163 11.74 -10.44 10.28
CA VAL A 163 10.55 -9.85 9.69
C VAL A 163 9.54 -9.60 10.81
N VAL A 164 9.20 -8.34 11.04
CA VAL A 164 8.22 -7.95 12.06
C VAL A 164 6.86 -7.76 11.40
N GLY A 165 5.93 -8.64 11.73
CA GLY A 165 4.59 -8.75 11.17
C GLY A 165 4.39 -10.04 10.39
N GLY A 166 3.45 -10.87 10.82
CA GLY A 166 3.04 -12.12 10.18
C GLY A 166 1.81 -12.00 9.27
N GLY A 167 1.50 -10.79 8.78
CA GLY A 167 0.46 -10.54 7.77
C GLY A 167 0.93 -10.88 6.35
N PHE A 168 0.11 -10.55 5.33
CA PHE A 168 0.42 -10.82 3.90
C PHE A 168 1.85 -10.45 3.52
N THR A 169 2.21 -9.18 3.67
CA THR A 169 3.52 -8.66 3.27
C THR A 169 4.67 -9.32 4.01
N GLY A 170 4.49 -9.61 5.30
CA GLY A 170 5.51 -10.28 6.10
C GLY A 170 5.74 -11.72 5.68
N ILE A 171 4.67 -12.46 5.34
CA ILE A 171 4.75 -13.83 4.84
C ILE A 171 5.45 -13.84 3.47
N GLU A 172 5.02 -12.96 2.55
CA GLU A 172 5.58 -12.87 1.19
C GLU A 172 7.08 -12.59 1.23
N ILE A 173 7.53 -11.57 1.95
CA ILE A 173 8.98 -11.28 2.03
C ILE A 173 9.73 -12.40 2.77
N ALA A 174 9.18 -12.96 3.84
CA ALA A 174 9.86 -14.01 4.60
C ALA A 174 10.13 -15.25 3.77
N THR A 175 9.21 -15.63 2.87
CA THR A 175 9.38 -16.81 1.99
C THR A 175 10.46 -16.62 0.92
N GLU A 176 10.70 -15.40 0.46
CA GLU A 176 11.74 -15.07 -0.53
C GLU A 176 13.15 -15.01 0.09
N LEU A 177 13.25 -14.58 1.36
CA LEU A 177 14.53 -14.30 2.02
C LEU A 177 15.52 -15.46 2.09
N PRO A 178 15.13 -16.74 2.35
CA PRO A 178 16.11 -17.82 2.43
C PRO A 178 16.89 -18.03 1.14
N GLU A 179 16.23 -17.94 -0.03
CA GLU A 179 16.88 -18.07 -1.32
C GLU A 179 17.73 -16.83 -1.64
N ARG A 180 17.21 -15.63 -1.42
CA ARG A 180 17.91 -14.36 -1.65
C ARG A 180 19.18 -14.26 -0.80
N LEU A 181 19.13 -14.65 0.47
CA LEU A 181 20.29 -14.67 1.36
C LEU A 181 21.35 -15.68 0.90
N ARG A 182 20.94 -16.89 0.51
CA ARG A 182 21.90 -17.88 -0.01
C ARG A 182 22.54 -17.45 -1.34
N ALA A 183 21.81 -16.72 -2.17
CA ALA A 183 22.35 -16.16 -3.41
C ALA A 183 23.48 -15.14 -3.14
N VAL A 184 23.34 -14.33 -2.07
CA VAL A 184 24.32 -13.30 -1.68
C VAL A 184 25.47 -13.87 -0.85
N LEU A 185 25.16 -14.72 0.15
CA LEU A 185 26.12 -15.19 1.16
C LEU A 185 26.80 -16.51 0.78
N GLY A 186 26.30 -17.17 -0.26
CA GLY A 186 26.72 -18.51 -0.67
C GLY A 186 25.80 -19.60 -0.15
N SER A 187 25.58 -20.65 -0.99
CA SER A 187 24.62 -21.73 -0.73
C SER A 187 24.90 -22.57 0.52
N ALA A 188 26.16 -22.61 0.96
CA ALA A 188 26.59 -23.34 2.16
C ALA A 188 26.46 -22.52 3.46
N THR A 189 26.18 -21.21 3.38
CA THR A 189 26.03 -20.36 4.55
C THR A 189 24.73 -20.65 5.28
N PRO A 190 24.75 -20.95 6.59
CA PRO A 190 23.53 -21.06 7.37
C PRO A 190 22.82 -19.73 7.43
N VAL A 191 21.62 -19.64 6.86
CA VAL A 191 20.79 -18.44 6.91
C VAL A 191 19.60 -18.66 7.85
N ASN A 192 19.19 -17.65 8.57
CA ASN A 192 18.10 -17.70 9.52
C ASN A 192 17.09 -16.57 9.24
N VAL A 193 15.83 -16.92 9.03
CA VAL A 193 14.72 -15.98 8.87
C VAL A 193 13.74 -16.18 10.01
N ILE A 194 13.44 -15.11 10.74
CA ILE A 194 12.57 -15.13 11.91
C ILE A 194 11.41 -14.18 11.65
N VAL A 195 10.19 -14.69 11.71
CA VAL A 195 8.97 -13.87 11.68
C VAL A 195 8.50 -13.63 13.11
N ILE A 196 8.37 -12.37 13.49
CA ILE A 196 7.84 -11.92 14.79
C ILE A 196 6.40 -11.45 14.56
N GLU A 197 5.44 -12.06 15.25
CA GLU A 197 4.03 -11.69 15.17
C GLU A 197 3.45 -11.56 16.58
N GLN A 198 2.75 -10.44 16.83
CA GLN A 198 2.14 -10.19 18.15
C GLN A 198 0.88 -11.00 18.40
N ALA A 199 0.19 -11.45 17.33
CA ALA A 199 -0.94 -12.36 17.45
C ALA A 199 -0.47 -13.81 17.70
N ASP A 200 -1.38 -14.64 18.20
CA ASP A 200 -1.11 -16.05 18.48
C ASP A 200 -1.10 -16.93 17.21
N ALA A 201 -1.25 -16.33 16.04
CA ALA A 201 -1.26 -17.05 14.76
C ALA A 201 -0.68 -16.19 13.63
N VAL A 202 -0.05 -16.84 12.66
CA VAL A 202 0.39 -16.22 11.41
C VAL A 202 -0.83 -15.94 10.52
N GLY A 203 -0.77 -14.86 9.74
CA GLY A 203 -1.86 -14.47 8.84
C GLY A 203 -3.18 -14.22 9.58
N PRO A 204 -3.23 -13.37 10.61
CA PRO A 204 -4.43 -13.21 11.43
C PRO A 204 -5.66 -12.78 10.60
N ASP A 205 -5.45 -11.99 9.55
CA ASP A 205 -6.51 -11.50 8.66
C ASP A 205 -6.84 -12.46 7.48
N LEU A 206 -6.12 -13.59 7.36
CA LEU A 206 -6.31 -14.56 6.26
C LEU A 206 -7.39 -15.61 6.55
N GLY A 207 -7.88 -15.65 7.78
CA GLY A 207 -8.82 -16.68 8.23
C GLY A 207 -8.17 -18.05 8.46
N LEU A 208 -9.00 -19.03 8.81
CA LEU A 208 -8.53 -20.35 9.24
C LEU A 208 -8.12 -21.25 8.07
N GLY A 209 -8.71 -21.05 6.88
CA GLY A 209 -8.51 -21.96 5.73
C GLY A 209 -7.07 -22.04 5.23
N PRO A 210 -6.42 -20.91 4.84
CA PRO A 210 -5.07 -20.93 4.28
C PRO A 210 -3.97 -21.10 5.33
N ARG A 211 -4.24 -20.88 6.62
CA ARG A 211 -3.24 -20.88 7.68
C ARG A 211 -2.38 -22.15 7.76
N PRO A 212 -2.94 -23.38 7.74
CA PRO A 212 -2.13 -24.60 7.82
C PRO A 212 -1.14 -24.75 6.65
N VAL A 213 -1.54 -24.30 5.44
CA VAL A 213 -0.68 -24.32 4.26
C VAL A 213 0.46 -23.32 4.41
N ILE A 214 0.18 -22.12 4.95
CA ILE A 214 1.20 -21.10 5.22
C ILE A 214 2.20 -21.59 6.26
N GLU A 215 1.73 -22.14 7.39
CA GLU A 215 2.59 -22.64 8.46
C GLU A 215 3.49 -23.79 7.98
N GLN A 216 2.94 -24.69 7.16
CA GLN A 216 3.71 -25.76 6.53
C GLN A 216 4.78 -25.19 5.60
N ALA A 217 4.45 -24.26 4.71
CA ALA A 217 5.40 -23.65 3.78
C ALA A 217 6.54 -22.92 4.52
N LEU A 218 6.20 -22.16 5.57
CA LEU A 218 7.21 -21.47 6.39
C LEU A 218 8.14 -22.46 7.07
N THR A 219 7.61 -23.58 7.57
CA THR A 219 8.39 -24.66 8.18
C THR A 219 9.33 -25.34 7.17
N GLU A 220 8.82 -25.66 5.97
CA GLU A 220 9.61 -26.28 4.89
C GLU A 220 10.75 -25.39 4.41
N LEU A 221 10.56 -24.07 4.44
CA LEU A 221 11.59 -23.07 4.11
C LEU A 221 12.59 -22.82 5.26
N GLY A 222 12.37 -23.43 6.43
CA GLY A 222 13.21 -23.24 7.62
C GLY A 222 13.03 -21.89 8.31
N ILE A 223 11.85 -21.27 8.14
CA ILE A 223 11.53 -19.97 8.75
C ILE A 223 11.00 -20.20 10.17
N THR A 224 11.59 -19.48 11.12
CA THR A 224 11.18 -19.55 12.53
C THR A 224 10.02 -18.59 12.80
N LEU A 225 8.91 -19.07 13.35
CA LEU A 225 7.80 -18.26 13.81
C LEU A 225 7.92 -17.96 15.31
N ARG A 226 7.81 -16.67 15.67
CA ARG A 226 7.72 -16.18 17.05
C ARG A 226 6.38 -15.47 17.20
N LEU A 227 5.36 -16.25 17.52
CA LEU A 227 3.98 -15.77 17.76
C LEU A 227 3.82 -15.25 19.17
N GLY A 228 2.75 -14.47 19.44
CA GLY A 228 2.50 -13.84 20.73
C GLY A 228 3.60 -12.87 21.17
N THR A 229 4.42 -12.40 20.25
CA THR A 229 5.65 -11.64 20.53
C THR A 229 5.58 -10.25 19.91
N ALA A 230 5.69 -9.21 20.72
CA ALA A 230 5.80 -7.82 20.26
C ALA A 230 7.24 -7.31 20.35
N VAL A 231 7.60 -6.37 19.47
CA VAL A 231 8.90 -5.70 19.47
C VAL A 231 8.80 -4.41 20.30
N SER A 232 9.74 -4.20 21.23
CA SER A 232 9.81 -3.02 22.10
C SER A 232 10.90 -2.03 21.70
N ALA A 233 11.97 -2.49 21.05
CA ALA A 233 13.05 -1.64 20.53
C ALA A 233 13.74 -2.31 19.35
N ILE A 234 14.36 -1.50 18.48
CA ILE A 234 15.15 -1.93 17.33
C ILE A 234 16.45 -1.13 17.34
N ASP A 235 17.56 -1.75 16.97
CA ASP A 235 18.81 -1.06 16.69
C ASP A 235 19.55 -1.71 15.51
N THR A 236 20.78 -1.28 15.22
CA THR A 236 21.61 -1.79 14.10
C THR A 236 22.07 -3.23 14.29
N ASP A 237 21.87 -3.81 15.46
CA ASP A 237 22.31 -5.14 15.84
C ASP A 237 21.15 -6.10 16.09
N GLY A 238 19.88 -5.66 15.97
CA GLY A 238 18.70 -6.52 16.08
C GLY A 238 17.52 -5.86 16.77
N ILE A 239 16.77 -6.67 17.52
CA ILE A 239 15.55 -6.24 18.23
C ILE A 239 15.60 -6.62 19.71
N VAL A 240 14.78 -5.92 20.49
CA VAL A 240 14.38 -6.34 21.85
C VAL A 240 12.87 -6.58 21.83
N THR A 241 12.43 -7.72 22.34
CA THR A 241 11.02 -8.06 22.47
C THR A 241 10.38 -7.37 23.68
N SER A 242 9.05 -7.38 23.77
CA SER A 242 8.30 -6.86 24.93
C SER A 242 8.59 -7.61 26.24
N THR A 243 9.14 -8.84 26.16
CA THR A 243 9.57 -9.64 27.33
C THR A 243 11.03 -9.36 27.74
N GLY A 244 11.75 -8.50 27.01
CA GLY A 244 13.15 -8.17 27.24
C GLY A 244 14.15 -9.12 26.58
N GLU A 245 13.70 -10.12 25.80
CA GLU A 245 14.59 -10.99 25.02
C GLU A 245 15.29 -10.19 23.91
N ARG A 246 16.60 -10.34 23.78
CA ARG A 246 17.40 -9.81 22.67
C ARG A 246 17.50 -10.84 21.56
N ILE A 247 17.24 -10.43 20.30
CA ILE A 247 17.48 -11.23 19.11
C ILE A 247 18.41 -10.45 18.19
N ASP A 248 19.61 -10.97 17.97
CA ASP A 248 20.62 -10.31 17.16
C ASP A 248 20.39 -10.58 15.67
N ALA A 249 20.40 -9.52 14.87
CA ALA A 249 20.25 -9.56 13.41
C ALA A 249 20.78 -8.26 12.79
N LYS A 250 21.40 -8.34 11.62
CA LYS A 250 21.83 -7.15 10.86
C LYS A 250 20.75 -6.61 9.93
N THR A 251 19.63 -7.33 9.79
CA THR A 251 18.51 -6.94 8.95
C THR A 251 17.20 -7.11 9.71
N VAL A 252 16.48 -6.01 9.90
CA VAL A 252 15.13 -6.00 10.48
C VAL A 252 14.20 -5.35 9.47
N ILE A 253 13.13 -6.06 9.09
CA ILE A 253 12.14 -5.60 8.12
C ILE A 253 10.81 -5.40 8.85
N TRP A 254 10.28 -4.18 8.80
CA TRP A 254 8.99 -3.83 9.41
C TRP A 254 7.89 -3.86 8.35
N THR A 255 6.89 -4.74 8.52
CA THR A 255 5.81 -4.95 7.56
C THR A 255 4.41 -4.74 8.14
N THR A 256 4.29 -4.30 9.38
CA THR A 256 3.02 -4.19 10.09
C THR A 256 2.57 -2.75 10.28
N GLY A 257 1.26 -2.53 10.37
CA GLY A 257 0.70 -1.24 10.73
C GLY A 257 0.30 -0.37 9.54
N MET A 258 -0.32 -0.93 8.49
CA MET A 258 -0.88 -0.14 7.38
C MET A 258 -1.95 0.84 7.86
N ARG A 259 -1.93 2.06 7.33
CA ARG A 259 -2.95 3.09 7.54
C ARG A 259 -3.33 3.79 6.25
N ALA A 260 -4.60 4.16 6.13
CA ALA A 260 -5.08 4.97 5.01
C ALA A 260 -4.31 6.29 4.91
N ASN A 261 -4.11 6.74 3.68
CA ASN A 261 -3.42 8.00 3.39
C ASN A 261 -4.05 9.18 4.16
N GLY A 262 -3.22 10.11 4.61
CA GLY A 262 -3.63 11.25 5.42
C GLY A 262 -4.67 12.18 4.78
N LEU A 263 -4.88 12.12 3.46
CA LEU A 263 -5.93 12.88 2.77
C LEU A 263 -7.33 12.53 3.26
N THR A 264 -7.57 11.33 3.80
CA THR A 264 -8.85 10.99 4.42
C THR A 264 -9.22 11.92 5.57
N LYS A 265 -8.24 12.50 6.27
CA LYS A 265 -8.44 13.45 7.37
C LYS A 265 -8.87 14.83 6.92
N LYS A 266 -8.77 15.12 5.60
CA LYS A 266 -9.17 16.39 4.99
C LYS A 266 -10.68 16.45 4.69
N LEU A 267 -11.38 15.34 4.88
CA LEU A 267 -12.83 15.26 4.79
C LEU A 267 -13.43 15.22 6.19
N ASP A 268 -14.50 15.99 6.39
CA ASP A 268 -15.31 15.90 7.60
C ASP A 268 -16.26 14.70 7.49
N ALA A 269 -15.71 13.50 7.69
CA ALA A 269 -16.39 12.23 7.54
C ALA A 269 -15.87 11.22 8.56
N GLU A 270 -16.69 10.22 8.90
CA GLU A 270 -16.34 9.16 9.84
C GLU A 270 -15.24 8.25 9.25
N ARG A 271 -14.33 7.80 10.11
CA ARG A 271 -13.21 6.91 9.78
C ARG A 271 -13.09 5.77 10.76
N ASP A 272 -12.67 4.61 10.27
CA ASP A 272 -12.31 3.49 11.12
C ASP A 272 -10.96 3.71 11.83
N ARG A 273 -10.55 2.72 12.63
CA ARG A 273 -9.27 2.76 13.39
C ARG A 273 -8.02 2.84 12.51
N LEU A 274 -8.11 2.43 11.23
CA LEU A 274 -7.02 2.50 10.26
C LEU A 274 -7.04 3.81 9.44
N GLY A 275 -8.02 4.70 9.70
CA GLY A 275 -8.19 5.96 9.01
C GLY A 275 -8.94 5.87 7.69
N ARG A 276 -9.58 4.72 7.39
CA ARG A 276 -10.40 4.52 6.19
C ARG A 276 -11.75 5.21 6.36
N LEU A 277 -12.24 5.83 5.30
CA LEU A 277 -13.54 6.50 5.26
C LEU A 277 -14.67 5.47 5.19
N HIS A 278 -15.71 5.65 6.01
CA HIS A 278 -16.93 4.87 5.89
C HIS A 278 -17.65 5.23 4.59
N VAL A 279 -18.04 4.21 3.83
CA VAL A 279 -18.73 4.36 2.55
C VAL A 279 -20.02 3.55 2.52
N ASP A 280 -20.96 3.97 1.67
CA ASP A 280 -22.18 3.21 1.37
C ASP A 280 -21.91 2.08 0.36
N ALA A 281 -22.98 1.39 -0.07
CA ALA A 281 -22.90 0.31 -1.05
C ALA A 281 -22.41 0.76 -2.42
N ASP A 282 -22.52 2.05 -2.74
CA ASP A 282 -22.06 2.66 -3.98
C ASP A 282 -20.62 3.23 -3.85
N LEU A 283 -19.94 2.97 -2.75
CA LEU A 283 -18.63 3.52 -2.38
C LEU A 283 -18.62 5.05 -2.18
N ARG A 284 -19.79 5.68 -1.98
CA ARG A 284 -19.89 7.08 -1.65
C ARG A 284 -19.53 7.28 -0.17
N VAL A 285 -18.72 8.27 0.10
CA VAL A 285 -18.32 8.62 1.48
C VAL A 285 -19.55 9.11 2.24
N LEU A 286 -19.85 8.49 3.38
CA LEU A 286 -21.01 8.84 4.19
C LEU A 286 -20.98 10.31 4.60
N GLY A 287 -22.10 11.00 4.44
CA GLY A 287 -22.23 12.44 4.69
C GLY A 287 -21.83 13.33 3.51
N THR A 288 -21.49 12.75 2.35
CA THR A 288 -21.21 13.51 1.12
C THR A 288 -22.11 13.05 -0.03
N GLU A 289 -22.28 13.91 -1.05
CA GLU A 289 -23.07 13.58 -2.26
C GLU A 289 -22.18 13.27 -3.47
N ASP A 290 -21.00 13.86 -3.52
CA ASP A 290 -20.17 13.92 -4.72
C ASP A 290 -18.77 13.31 -4.52
N ILE A 291 -18.53 12.69 -3.35
CA ILE A 291 -17.21 12.12 -3.01
C ILE A 291 -17.34 10.63 -2.80
N PHE A 292 -16.51 9.88 -3.52
CA PHE A 292 -16.36 8.43 -3.43
C PHE A 292 -14.99 8.08 -2.90
N ALA A 293 -14.84 6.91 -2.29
CA ALA A 293 -13.54 6.40 -1.85
C ALA A 293 -13.36 4.96 -2.32
N ALA A 294 -12.16 4.62 -2.79
CA ALA A 294 -11.85 3.28 -3.29
C ALA A 294 -10.45 2.82 -2.89
N GLY A 295 -10.26 1.52 -2.71
CA GLY A 295 -9.01 0.92 -2.24
C GLY A 295 -8.78 1.16 -0.75
N ASP A 296 -7.52 1.29 -0.37
CA ASP A 296 -7.09 1.32 1.04
C ASP A 296 -7.61 2.52 1.85
N VAL A 297 -8.25 3.49 1.23
CA VAL A 297 -8.88 4.65 1.90
C VAL A 297 -10.36 4.42 2.23
N ALA A 298 -10.96 3.33 1.74
CA ALA A 298 -12.36 3.01 1.92
C ALA A 298 -12.59 1.87 2.92
N PHE A 299 -13.51 2.07 3.86
CA PHE A 299 -14.05 1.04 4.74
C PHE A 299 -15.38 0.58 4.18
N ALA A 300 -15.30 -0.34 3.21
CA ALA A 300 -16.43 -0.85 2.44
C ALA A 300 -16.83 -2.25 2.94
N ALA A 301 -18.12 -2.48 3.16
CA ALA A 301 -18.65 -3.82 3.44
C ALA A 301 -18.49 -4.72 2.21
N THR A 302 -18.18 -6.00 2.43
CA THR A 302 -18.09 -7.02 1.37
C THR A 302 -19.30 -7.97 1.37
N ASP A 303 -19.99 -8.02 2.49
CA ASP A 303 -21.22 -8.83 2.68
C ASP A 303 -22.10 -8.27 3.80
N ASP A 304 -23.25 -8.89 4.00
CA ASP A 304 -24.19 -8.56 5.08
C ASP A 304 -23.81 -9.18 6.44
N ALA A 305 -22.75 -9.98 6.50
CA ALA A 305 -22.23 -10.62 7.72
C ALA A 305 -21.26 -9.72 8.50
N GLY A 306 -21.02 -8.51 8.02
CA GLY A 306 -20.14 -7.53 8.68
C GLY A 306 -18.66 -7.67 8.27
N ASN A 307 -18.36 -8.40 7.20
CA ASN A 307 -17.02 -8.42 6.63
C ASN A 307 -16.76 -7.15 5.79
N HIS A 308 -15.51 -6.71 5.80
CA HIS A 308 -15.08 -5.51 5.10
C HIS A 308 -13.88 -5.80 4.21
N ALA A 309 -13.74 -5.00 3.16
CA ALA A 309 -12.62 -5.06 2.26
C ALA A 309 -11.29 -4.87 3.01
N LEU A 310 -10.31 -5.71 2.71
CA LEU A 310 -8.95 -5.59 3.22
C LEU A 310 -8.18 -4.55 2.38
N MET A 311 -7.13 -3.97 2.97
CA MET A 311 -6.16 -3.15 2.24
C MET A 311 -5.30 -4.07 1.36
N SER A 312 -5.80 -4.35 0.15
CA SER A 312 -5.14 -5.22 -0.82
C SER A 312 -5.43 -4.77 -2.25
N CYS A 313 -4.52 -5.10 -3.17
CA CYS A 313 -4.66 -4.74 -4.59
C CYS A 313 -5.91 -5.38 -5.23
N GLN A 314 -6.29 -6.60 -4.81
CA GLN A 314 -7.48 -7.31 -5.32
C GLN A 314 -8.77 -6.55 -4.99
N HIS A 315 -8.93 -6.12 -3.72
CA HIS A 315 -10.06 -5.28 -3.33
C HIS A 315 -9.98 -3.90 -3.99
N ALA A 316 -8.79 -3.31 -4.05
CA ALA A 316 -8.59 -1.99 -4.66
C ALA A 316 -9.01 -1.95 -6.13
N MET A 317 -8.69 -2.98 -6.92
CA MET A 317 -9.11 -3.07 -8.33
C MET A 317 -10.62 -3.12 -8.48
N ASN A 318 -11.28 -3.98 -7.71
CA ASN A 318 -12.74 -4.15 -7.78
C ASN A 318 -13.47 -2.90 -7.30
N MET A 319 -13.06 -2.34 -6.15
CA MET A 319 -13.64 -1.08 -5.66
C MET A 319 -13.40 0.08 -6.63
N GLY A 320 -12.19 0.17 -7.22
CA GLY A 320 -11.89 1.21 -8.20
C GLY A 320 -12.83 1.15 -9.41
N ARG A 321 -12.98 -0.03 -10.01
CA ARG A 321 -13.91 -0.21 -11.14
C ARG A 321 -15.34 0.19 -10.79
N PHE A 322 -15.78 -0.17 -9.58
CA PHE A 322 -17.14 0.12 -9.12
C PHE A 322 -17.33 1.61 -8.81
N ALA A 323 -16.39 2.25 -8.10
CA ALA A 323 -16.45 3.69 -7.83
C ALA A 323 -16.43 4.55 -9.11
N GLY A 324 -15.68 4.11 -10.13
CA GLY A 324 -15.67 4.81 -11.41
C GLY A 324 -16.93 4.61 -12.24
N HIS A 325 -17.71 3.55 -11.98
CA HIS A 325 -18.97 3.29 -12.65
C HIS A 325 -20.14 4.07 -12.02
N ASN A 326 -20.10 4.34 -10.72
CA ASN A 326 -21.16 5.04 -9.95
C ASN A 326 -21.05 6.55 -10.07
#